data_d6493faa4fd398a199d558809ade9587
#
_entry.id   d6493faa4fd398a199d558809ade9587
#
_cell.length_a   1.000
_cell.length_b   1.000
_cell.length_c   1.000
_cell.angle_alpha   90.00
_cell.angle_beta   90.00
_cell.angle_gamma   90.00
#
_symmetry.space_group_name_H-M   'P 1'
#
loop_
_entity.id
_entity.type
_entity.pdbx_description
1 polymer ?
#
loop_
_entity_poly.entity_id
_entity_poly.type
_entity_poly.pdbx_seq_one_letter_code
_entity_poly.pdbx_strand_id
1 'polypeptide(L)'
;MSVSTAVALAERGLLPLPALRLGIRYLLRQRLRTAAGGINTADLVGELAKGRVALETDKANEQHYEVPLEFFKLVLGPNLKYSSAYWLNGTCDLATAESRMLEISCERALLEDGQDVLELGCGWGS
;
A
#
# COMPACT_ATOMS: atom_id res chain seq x y z
N MET A 1 -26.82 -1.75 -4.42
CA MET A 1 -26.06 -0.55 -4.80
C MET A 1 -24.70 -1.03 -5.28
N SER A 2 -24.27 -0.64 -6.47
CA SER A 2 -22.93 -1.02 -6.97
C SER A 2 -21.84 -0.27 -6.19
N VAL A 3 -20.62 -0.82 -6.16
CA VAL A 3 -19.48 -0.16 -5.50
C VAL A 3 -19.22 1.22 -6.13
N SER A 4 -19.34 1.33 -7.45
CA SER A 4 -19.18 2.61 -8.18
C SER A 4 -20.19 3.67 -7.74
N THR A 5 -21.45 3.30 -7.51
CA THR A 5 -22.47 4.22 -7.00
C THR A 5 -22.15 4.68 -5.57
N ALA A 6 -21.65 3.76 -4.72
CA ALA A 6 -21.27 4.11 -3.35
C ALA A 6 -20.06 5.06 -3.32
N VAL A 7 -19.07 4.85 -4.19
CA VAL A 7 -17.91 5.74 -4.34
C VAL A 7 -18.38 7.14 -4.79
N ALA A 8 -19.18 7.23 -5.84
CA ALA A 8 -19.71 8.52 -6.33
C ALA A 8 -20.49 9.31 -5.27
N LEU A 9 -21.25 8.63 -4.40
CA LEU A 9 -21.94 9.25 -3.27
C LEU A 9 -20.97 9.71 -2.17
N ALA A 10 -19.92 8.94 -1.94
CA ALA A 10 -18.87 9.29 -0.98
C ALA A 10 -18.10 10.53 -1.41
N GLU A 11 -17.69 10.61 -2.68
CA GLU A 11 -16.98 11.77 -3.27
C GLU A 11 -17.81 13.05 -3.21
N ARG A 12 -19.13 12.93 -3.29
CA ARG A 12 -20.05 14.06 -3.12
C ARG A 12 -20.34 14.43 -1.66
N GLY A 13 -19.72 13.73 -0.69
CA GLY A 13 -19.95 13.96 0.73
C GLY A 13 -21.36 13.56 1.22
N LEU A 14 -22.10 12.77 0.43
CA LEU A 14 -23.47 12.36 0.74
C LEU A 14 -23.55 11.13 1.66
N LEU A 15 -22.44 10.45 1.91
CA LEU A 15 -22.36 9.32 2.82
C LEU A 15 -21.80 9.73 4.18
N PRO A 16 -22.50 9.43 5.29
CA PRO A 16 -21.96 9.69 6.61
C PRO A 16 -20.74 8.78 6.90
N LEU A 17 -19.76 9.30 7.63
CA LEU A 17 -18.52 8.63 7.99
C LEU A 17 -18.70 7.20 8.55
N PRO A 18 -19.69 6.91 9.42
CA PRO A 18 -19.91 5.54 9.89
C PRO A 18 -20.29 4.56 8.78
N ALA A 19 -21.09 5.00 7.79
CA ALA A 19 -21.46 4.17 6.65
C ALA A 19 -20.26 3.89 5.74
N LEU A 20 -19.42 4.91 5.49
CA LEU A 20 -18.16 4.77 4.76
C LEU A 20 -17.24 3.75 5.46
N ARG A 21 -17.04 3.88 6.77
CA ARG A 21 -16.20 2.94 7.54
C ARG A 21 -16.73 1.50 7.48
N LEU A 22 -18.04 1.32 7.50
CA LEU A 22 -18.67 0.00 7.39
C LEU A 22 -18.42 -0.60 5.99
N GLY A 23 -18.59 0.20 4.93
CA GLY A 23 -18.31 -0.21 3.55
C GLY A 23 -16.86 -0.60 3.35
N ILE A 24 -15.92 0.22 3.82
CA ILE A 24 -14.48 -0.07 3.75
C ILE A 24 -14.15 -1.37 4.51
N ARG A 25 -14.65 -1.54 5.74
CA ARG A 25 -14.43 -2.78 6.51
C ARG A 25 -14.99 -4.01 5.81
N TYR A 26 -16.14 -3.90 5.15
CA TYR A 26 -16.70 -4.98 4.35
C TYR A 26 -15.79 -5.37 3.19
N LEU A 27 -15.31 -4.40 2.42
CA LEU A 27 -14.39 -4.63 1.29
C LEU A 27 -13.05 -5.23 1.77
N LEU A 28 -12.51 -4.74 2.89
CA LEU A 28 -11.29 -5.29 3.48
C LEU A 28 -11.47 -6.75 3.92
N ARG A 29 -12.61 -7.09 4.52
CA ARG A 29 -12.92 -8.51 4.88
C ARG A 29 -13.01 -9.41 3.66
N GLN A 30 -13.60 -8.93 2.57
CA GLN A 30 -13.60 -9.67 1.30
C GLN A 30 -12.16 -9.87 0.79
N ARG A 31 -11.34 -8.83 0.80
CA ARG A 31 -9.94 -8.91 0.38
C ARG A 31 -9.14 -9.91 1.22
N LEU A 32 -9.30 -9.88 2.53
CA LEU A 32 -8.66 -10.85 3.44
C LEU A 32 -9.07 -12.29 3.15
N ARG A 33 -10.34 -12.55 2.86
CA ARG A 33 -10.81 -13.90 2.49
C ARG A 33 -10.18 -14.38 1.19
N THR A 34 -10.07 -13.51 0.20
CA THR A 34 -9.41 -13.83 -1.07
C THR A 34 -7.92 -14.10 -0.85
N ALA A 35 -7.24 -13.27 -0.05
CA ALA A 35 -5.83 -13.44 0.27
C ALA A 35 -5.56 -14.74 1.07
N ALA A 36 -6.47 -15.14 1.97
CA ALA A 36 -6.35 -16.37 2.74
C ALA A 36 -6.42 -17.64 1.87
N GLY A 37 -6.99 -17.57 0.67
CA GLY A 37 -6.99 -18.66 -0.32
C GLY A 37 -5.62 -18.96 -0.91
N GLY A 38 -4.63 -18.14 -0.62
CA GLY A 38 -3.27 -18.25 -1.15
C GLY A 38 -3.16 -17.80 -2.62
N ILE A 39 -1.98 -17.38 -3.00
CA ILE A 39 -1.63 -17.11 -4.39
C ILE A 39 -0.61 -18.17 -4.80
N ASN A 40 -0.88 -18.89 -5.87
CA ASN A 40 0.15 -19.74 -6.47
C ASN A 40 1.22 -18.84 -7.10
N THR A 41 2.36 -18.74 -6.43
CA THR A 41 3.46 -17.87 -6.85
C THR A 41 3.99 -18.25 -8.24
N ALA A 42 3.97 -19.54 -8.60
CA ALA A 42 4.43 -19.99 -9.91
C ALA A 42 3.50 -19.52 -11.04
N ASP A 43 2.19 -19.57 -10.82
CA ASP A 43 1.21 -19.07 -11.79
C ASP A 43 1.33 -17.55 -11.94
N LEU A 44 1.47 -16.82 -10.84
CA LEU A 44 1.67 -15.37 -10.83
C LEU A 44 2.94 -14.97 -11.61
N VAL A 45 4.06 -15.64 -11.35
CA VAL A 45 5.32 -15.40 -12.08
C VAL A 45 5.15 -15.70 -13.56
N GLY A 46 4.43 -16.79 -13.92
CA GLY A 46 4.15 -17.15 -15.31
C GLY A 46 3.28 -16.10 -16.03
N GLU A 47 2.33 -15.47 -15.35
CA GLU A 47 1.52 -14.38 -15.88
C GLU A 47 2.33 -13.09 -16.04
N LEU A 48 3.10 -12.72 -15.02
CA LEU A 48 3.94 -11.51 -15.04
C LEU A 48 5.01 -11.57 -16.14
N ALA A 49 5.61 -12.76 -16.37
CA ALA A 49 6.63 -12.94 -17.41
C ALA A 49 6.08 -12.74 -18.84
N LYS A 50 4.77 -12.90 -19.05
CA LYS A 50 4.10 -12.69 -20.35
C LYS A 50 3.53 -11.28 -20.50
N GLY A 51 3.44 -10.55 -19.42
CA GLY A 51 2.84 -9.22 -19.38
C GLY A 51 3.78 -8.11 -19.88
N ARG A 52 3.21 -6.90 -19.99
CA ARG A 52 4.00 -5.69 -20.22
C ARG A 52 4.76 -5.35 -18.94
N VAL A 53 5.95 -4.77 -19.07
CA VAL A 53 6.80 -4.35 -17.93
C VAL A 53 6.09 -3.28 -17.08
N ALA A 54 5.31 -2.40 -17.71
CA ALA A 54 4.54 -1.38 -17.03
C ALA A 54 3.11 -1.31 -17.61
N LEU A 55 2.13 -1.25 -16.71
CA LEU A 55 0.71 -1.11 -17.02
C LEU A 55 0.18 0.17 -16.37
N GLU A 56 -0.75 0.85 -17.06
CA GLU A 56 -1.48 2.02 -16.53
C GLU A 56 -0.57 3.12 -15.96
N THR A 57 0.56 3.39 -16.63
CA THR A 57 1.57 4.36 -16.16
C THR A 57 1.00 5.75 -15.93
N ASP A 58 0.06 6.21 -16.77
CA ASP A 58 -0.57 7.52 -16.66
C ASP A 58 -1.43 7.61 -15.38
N LYS A 59 -2.24 6.59 -15.11
CA LYS A 59 -3.04 6.52 -13.87
C LYS A 59 -2.17 6.38 -12.62
N ALA A 60 -1.06 5.64 -12.71
CA ALA A 60 -0.11 5.53 -11.61
C ALA A 60 0.52 6.90 -11.30
N ASN A 61 0.91 7.66 -12.32
CA ASN A 61 1.45 9.02 -12.16
C ASN A 61 0.43 9.96 -11.54
N GLU A 62 -0.81 9.99 -12.06
CA GLU A 62 -1.90 10.78 -11.49
C GLU A 62 -2.11 10.48 -10.00
N GLN A 63 -2.19 9.21 -9.63
CA GLN A 63 -2.41 8.80 -8.24
C GLN A 63 -1.25 9.08 -7.30
N HIS A 64 -0.01 9.05 -7.79
CA HIS A 64 1.19 9.18 -6.95
C HIS A 64 1.75 10.60 -6.90
N TYR A 65 1.64 11.37 -7.97
CA TYR A 65 2.32 12.65 -8.10
C TYR A 65 1.38 13.87 -8.10
N GLU A 66 0.09 13.67 -8.36
CA GLU A 66 -0.89 14.76 -8.35
C GLU A 66 -1.62 14.93 -7.00
N VAL A 67 -1.43 13.98 -6.08
CA VAL A 67 -2.00 14.07 -4.73
C VAL A 67 -1.13 14.98 -3.86
N PRO A 68 -1.71 15.98 -3.14
CA PRO A 68 -0.95 16.90 -2.29
C PRO A 68 -0.16 16.18 -1.19
N LEU A 69 1.06 16.67 -0.91
CA LEU A 69 1.92 16.16 0.16
C LEU A 69 1.21 16.08 1.51
N GLU A 70 0.36 17.05 1.82
CA GLU A 70 -0.38 17.10 3.09
C GLU A 70 -1.31 15.90 3.29
N PHE A 71 -1.85 15.34 2.21
CA PHE A 71 -2.62 14.11 2.30
C PHE A 71 -1.74 12.94 2.79
N PHE A 72 -0.53 12.79 2.23
CA PHE A 72 0.37 11.71 2.62
C PHE A 72 0.82 11.83 4.08
N LYS A 73 1.07 13.03 4.56
CA LYS A 73 1.38 13.28 5.98
C LYS A 73 0.25 12.89 6.94
N LEU A 74 -1.00 12.90 6.46
CA LEU A 74 -2.16 12.50 7.27
C LEU A 74 -2.39 10.99 7.28
N VAL A 75 -1.96 10.27 6.24
CA VAL A 75 -2.30 8.84 6.07
C VAL A 75 -1.12 7.90 6.28
N LEU A 76 0.11 8.38 6.16
CA LEU A 76 1.32 7.63 6.40
C LEU A 76 1.80 7.81 7.85
N GLY A 77 2.63 6.88 8.32
CA GLY A 77 3.31 7.01 9.60
C GLY A 77 4.52 7.94 9.53
N PRO A 78 5.28 8.06 10.62
CA PRO A 78 6.38 9.02 10.75
C PRO A 78 7.52 8.78 9.75
N ASN A 79 7.66 7.57 9.25
CA ASN A 79 8.67 7.23 8.24
C ASN A 79 8.22 7.54 6.81
N LEU A 80 7.01 8.04 6.59
CA LEU A 80 6.43 8.32 5.28
C LEU A 80 6.53 7.15 4.29
N LYS A 81 6.48 5.93 4.80
CA LYS A 81 6.63 4.72 3.99
C LYS A 81 5.38 4.48 3.14
N TYR A 82 5.44 4.84 1.87
CA TYR A 82 4.30 4.78 0.95
C TYR A 82 4.01 3.36 0.41
N SER A 83 4.92 2.42 0.61
CA SER A 83 4.70 1.02 0.26
C SER A 83 4.03 0.24 1.42
N SER A 84 4.15 -1.07 1.44
CA SER A 84 3.57 -1.90 2.50
C SER A 84 4.30 -1.76 3.83
N ALA A 85 3.58 -1.90 4.94
CA ALA A 85 4.11 -2.06 6.28
C ALA A 85 4.00 -3.53 6.72
N TYR A 86 4.82 -3.97 7.67
CA TYR A 86 4.83 -5.36 8.13
C TYR A 86 4.23 -5.47 9.53
N TRP A 87 3.04 -6.03 9.60
CA TRP A 87 2.27 -6.20 10.83
C TRP A 87 2.57 -7.54 11.48
N LEU A 88 3.40 -7.55 12.49
CA LEU A 88 3.59 -8.73 13.35
C LEU A 88 2.40 -8.91 14.30
N ASN A 89 2.23 -10.14 14.82
CA ASN A 89 1.26 -10.39 15.87
C ASN A 89 1.56 -9.48 17.08
N GLY A 90 0.54 -8.72 17.50
CA GLY A 90 0.69 -7.74 18.57
C GLY A 90 1.05 -6.32 18.16
N THR A 91 1.38 -6.07 16.90
CA THR A 91 1.55 -4.70 16.37
C THR A 91 0.21 -3.98 16.37
N CYS A 92 0.11 -2.83 17.04
CA CYS A 92 -1.13 -2.07 17.19
C CYS A 92 -1.12 -0.70 16.49
N ASP A 93 0.04 -0.25 15.97
CA ASP A 93 0.18 1.05 15.33
C ASP A 93 0.98 0.97 14.02
N LEU A 94 0.75 1.97 13.15
CA LEU A 94 1.36 2.04 11.83
C LEU A 94 2.88 2.33 11.91
N ALA A 95 3.31 3.15 12.85
CA ALA A 95 4.72 3.52 12.99
C ALA A 95 5.60 2.29 13.26
N THR A 96 5.16 1.44 14.19
CA THR A 96 5.84 0.16 14.49
C THR A 96 5.86 -0.78 13.27
N ALA A 97 4.75 -0.86 12.53
CA ALA A 97 4.67 -1.70 11.34
C ALA A 97 5.56 -1.20 10.19
N GLU A 98 5.67 0.12 10.01
CA GLU A 98 6.59 0.74 9.03
C GLU A 98 8.04 0.47 9.39
N SER A 99 8.44 0.75 10.65
CA SER A 99 9.81 0.51 11.13
C SER A 99 10.21 -0.96 10.95
N ARG A 100 9.32 -1.89 11.29
CA ARG A 100 9.63 -3.31 11.10
C ARG A 100 9.82 -3.69 9.62
N MET A 101 9.06 -3.10 8.71
CA MET A 101 9.25 -3.35 7.29
C MET A 101 10.56 -2.77 6.76
N LEU A 102 10.97 -1.59 7.26
CA LEU A 102 12.27 -0.99 6.92
C LEU A 102 13.44 -1.86 7.44
N GLU A 103 13.38 -2.31 8.70
CA GLU A 103 14.34 -3.24 9.27
C GLU A 103 14.51 -4.50 8.41
N ILE A 104 13.40 -5.15 8.04
CA ILE A 104 13.41 -6.34 7.17
C ILE A 104 14.05 -6.03 5.81
N SER A 105 13.82 -4.84 5.28
CA SER A 105 14.42 -4.42 4.01
C SER A 105 15.92 -4.28 4.13
N CYS A 106 16.42 -3.66 5.20
CA CYS A 106 17.84 -3.52 5.50
C CYS A 106 18.50 -4.89 5.75
N GLU A 107 17.87 -5.76 6.55
CA GLU A 107 18.32 -7.13 6.82
C GLU A 107 18.49 -7.93 5.50
N ARG A 108 17.50 -7.85 4.60
CA ARG A 108 17.52 -8.57 3.31
C ARG A 108 18.52 -7.99 2.33
N ALA A 109 18.76 -6.70 2.37
CA ALA A 109 19.76 -6.02 1.56
C ALA A 109 21.18 -6.17 2.12
N LEU A 110 21.33 -6.77 3.32
CA LEU A 110 22.61 -6.92 4.04
C LEU A 110 23.32 -5.58 4.22
N LEU A 111 22.56 -4.54 4.60
CA LEU A 111 23.11 -3.21 4.82
C LEU A 111 23.94 -3.18 6.11
N GLU A 112 25.13 -2.61 6.01
CA GLU A 112 26.09 -2.44 7.10
C GLU A 112 26.66 -1.03 7.13
N ASP A 113 27.13 -0.57 8.26
CA ASP A 113 27.78 0.73 8.41
C ASP A 113 29.00 0.87 7.49
N GLY A 114 29.11 2.04 6.85
CA GLY A 114 30.23 2.38 5.97
C GLY A 114 30.05 1.94 4.52
N GLN A 115 28.92 1.36 4.16
CA GLN A 115 28.57 1.07 2.75
C GLN A 115 28.11 2.32 2.01
N ASP A 116 28.46 2.42 0.74
CA ASP A 116 27.84 3.35 -0.21
C ASP A 116 26.60 2.70 -0.81
N VAL A 117 25.42 3.28 -0.56
CA VAL A 117 24.14 2.71 -0.98
C VAL A 117 23.52 3.55 -2.08
N LEU A 118 23.13 2.91 -3.19
CA LEU A 118 22.31 3.49 -4.23
C LEU A 118 20.90 2.89 -4.18
N GLU A 119 19.90 3.71 -3.92
CA GLU A 119 18.51 3.30 -3.94
C GLU A 119 17.79 3.82 -5.20
N LEU A 120 17.23 2.91 -5.99
CA LEU A 120 16.43 3.24 -7.16
C LEU A 120 14.95 3.27 -6.79
N GLY A 121 14.31 4.43 -6.95
CA GLY A 121 12.90 4.62 -6.61
C GLY A 121 12.67 4.81 -5.11
N CYS A 122 13.51 5.60 -4.46
CA CYS A 122 13.48 5.82 -3.00
C CYS A 122 12.15 6.43 -2.47
N GLY A 123 11.29 6.93 -3.33
CA GLY A 123 10.01 7.54 -2.93
C GLY A 123 10.21 8.74 -2.01
N TRP A 124 9.75 8.65 -0.77
CA TRP A 124 9.87 9.71 0.25
C TRP A 124 11.20 9.67 1.02
N GLY A 125 12.07 8.72 0.73
CA GLY A 125 13.35 8.55 1.41
C GLY A 125 13.20 7.97 2.83
N SER A 126 12.31 7.00 2.97
CA SER A 126 11.98 6.35 4.27
C SER A 126 13.16 5.57 4.85
#